data_8c43ae3ab9c8fe35db277eab1d397b0f
#
_entry.id   8c43ae3ab9c8fe35db277eab1d397b0f
#
_cell.length_a   1.000
_cell.length_b   1.000
_cell.length_c   1.000
_cell.angle_alpha   90.00
_cell.angle_beta   90.00
_cell.angle_gamma   90.00
#
_symmetry.space_group_name_H-M   'P 1'
#
loop_
_entity.id
_entity.type
_entity.pdbx_description
1 polymer ?
#
loop_
_entity_poly.entity_id
_entity_poly.type
_entity_poly.pdbx_seq_one_letter_code
_entity_poly.pdbx_strand_id
1 'polypeptide(L)' 'MPLSNTSIRTAKPDIKPRKLYDERGLFLLISPKGGKWWRLKYRFDGKEKLLSLGIYPDVSLKQARERRDDARKLIA' A
#
# COMPACT_ATOMS: atom_id res chain seq x y z
N MET A 1 9.84 1.76 8.49
CA MET A 1 10.41 0.43 8.26
C MET A 1 9.70 -0.27 7.13
N PRO A 2 10.40 -1.00 6.27
CA PRO A 2 9.71 -1.73 5.21
C PRO A 2 8.84 -2.85 5.77
N LEU A 3 7.78 -3.16 5.05
CA LEU A 3 6.88 -4.25 5.39
C LEU A 3 7.53 -5.60 5.09
N SER A 4 7.06 -6.62 5.78
CA SER A 4 7.42 -8.00 5.49
C SER A 4 6.14 -8.81 5.20
N ASN A 5 6.30 -9.94 4.53
CA ASN A 5 5.17 -10.85 4.28
C ASN A 5 4.53 -11.30 5.59
N THR A 6 5.34 -11.55 6.62
CA THR A 6 4.85 -11.96 7.92
C THR A 6 4.00 -10.87 8.57
N SER A 7 4.46 -9.61 8.55
CA SER A 7 3.70 -8.52 9.15
C SER A 7 2.36 -8.31 8.45
N ILE A 8 2.31 -8.49 7.13
CA ILE A 8 1.08 -8.35 6.36
C ILE A 8 0.10 -9.48 6.71
N ARG A 9 0.57 -10.72 6.74
CA ARG A 9 -0.28 -11.88 7.03
C ARG A 9 -0.84 -11.87 8.45
N THR A 10 -0.04 -11.41 9.41
CA THR A 10 -0.45 -11.40 10.81
C THR A 10 -1.20 -10.13 11.23
N ALA A 11 -1.26 -9.13 10.36
CA ALA A 11 -1.99 -7.89 10.65
C ALA A 11 -3.48 -8.18 10.74
N LYS A 12 -4.08 -7.76 11.87
CA LYS A 12 -5.51 -7.99 12.14
C LYS A 12 -6.30 -6.70 11.93
N PRO A 13 -7.57 -6.81 11.49
CA PRO A 13 -8.44 -5.65 11.44
C PRO A 13 -8.66 -5.05 12.82
N ASP A 14 -8.95 -3.76 12.86
CA ASP A 14 -9.29 -3.06 14.07
C ASP A 14 -10.60 -2.31 13.83
N ILE A 15 -11.11 -1.61 14.85
CA ILE A 15 -12.34 -0.82 14.76
C ILE A 15 -12.20 0.26 13.68
N LYS A 16 -11.01 0.85 13.57
CA LYS A 16 -10.70 1.86 12.56
C LYS A 16 -9.78 1.30 11.49
N PRO A 17 -9.82 1.83 10.27
CA PRO A 17 -8.86 1.42 9.25
C PRO A 17 -7.43 1.62 9.73
N ARG A 18 -6.58 0.65 9.43
CA ARG A 18 -5.16 0.70 9.80
C ARG A 18 -4.31 0.84 8.54
N LYS A 19 -3.19 1.53 8.67
CA LYS A 19 -2.23 1.69 7.58
C LYS A 19 -0.89 1.10 8.00
N LEU A 20 -0.34 0.24 7.17
CA LEU A 20 0.99 -0.32 7.36
C LEU A 20 1.89 0.24 6.26
N TYR A 21 2.87 1.05 6.63
CA TYR A 21 3.70 1.77 5.67
C TYR A 21 4.91 0.95 5.25
N ASP A 22 5.14 0.89 3.95
CA ASP A 22 6.38 0.43 3.35
C ASP A 22 7.21 1.66 2.98
N GLU A 23 8.10 1.53 2.00
CA GLU A 23 8.95 2.62 1.56
C GLU A 23 8.37 3.34 0.34
N ARG A 24 8.81 4.59 0.12
CA ARG A 24 8.51 5.38 -1.08
C ARG A 24 7.02 5.63 -1.32
N GLY A 25 6.26 5.81 -0.23
CA GLY A 25 4.85 6.13 -0.31
C GLY A 25 3.90 4.95 -0.43
N LEU A 26 4.43 3.72 -0.51
CA LEU A 26 3.60 2.52 -0.53
C LEU A 26 3.07 2.23 0.87
N PHE A 27 1.79 1.91 0.96
CA PHE A 27 1.22 1.43 2.21
C PHE A 27 0.10 0.43 1.96
N LEU A 28 -0.18 -0.39 2.97
CA LEU A 28 -1.29 -1.34 2.97
C LEU A 28 -2.39 -0.80 3.87
N LEU A 29 -3.57 -0.60 3.31
CA LEU A 29 -4.73 -0.17 4.06
C LEU A 29 -5.53 -1.41 4.50
N ILE A 30 -5.73 -1.56 5.80
CA ILE A 30 -6.50 -2.68 6.35
C ILE A 30 -7.83 -2.13 6.83
N SER A 31 -8.93 -2.58 6.19
CA SER A 31 -10.26 -2.14 6.58
C SER A 31 -10.73 -2.84 7.85
N PRO A 32 -11.69 -2.26 8.60
CA PRO A 32 -12.26 -2.93 9.76
C PRO A 32 -12.91 -4.28 9.44
N LYS A 33 -13.28 -4.49 8.18
CA LYS A 33 -13.88 -5.76 7.72
C LYS A 33 -12.84 -6.80 7.28
N GLY A 34 -11.56 -6.47 7.35
CA GLY A 34 -10.48 -7.38 7.03
C GLY A 34 -9.92 -7.26 5.62
N GLY A 35 -10.46 -6.38 4.78
CA GLY A 35 -9.90 -6.13 3.45
C GLY A 35 -8.53 -5.47 3.55
N LYS A 36 -7.63 -5.85 2.64
CA LYS A 36 -6.27 -5.30 2.59
C LYS A 36 -6.01 -4.78 1.19
N TRP A 37 -5.78 -3.47 1.08
CA TRP A 37 -5.60 -2.80 -0.20
C TRP A 37 -4.26 -2.09 -0.25
N TRP A 38 -3.55 -2.26 -1.39
CA TRP A 38 -2.31 -1.56 -1.66
C TRP A 38 -2.62 -0.17 -2.19
N ARG A 39 -1.95 0.84 -1.62
CA ARG A 39 -2.09 2.23 -2.04
C ARG A 39 -0.73 2.88 -2.15
N LEU A 40 -0.61 3.82 -3.09
CA LEU A 40 0.58 4.65 -3.25
C LEU A 40 0.19 6.10 -3.00
N LYS A 41 0.87 6.72 -2.03
CA LYS A 41 0.70 8.14 -1.75
C LYS A 41 1.78 8.89 -2.49
N TYR A 42 1.38 9.89 -3.28
CA TYR A 42 2.33 10.68 -4.07
C TYR A 42 1.85 12.11 -4.17
N ARG A 43 2.77 13.00 -4.55
CA ARG A 43 2.46 14.40 -4.82
C ARG A 43 2.54 14.66 -6.31
N PHE A 44 1.53 15.32 -6.83
CA PHE A 44 1.51 15.77 -8.21
C PHE A 44 0.95 17.17 -8.24
N ASP A 45 1.70 18.10 -8.87
CA ASP A 45 1.31 19.50 -9.01
C ASP A 45 1.00 20.15 -7.66
N GLY A 46 1.81 19.85 -6.63
CA GLY A 46 1.65 20.39 -5.29
C GLY A 46 0.53 19.78 -4.47
N LYS A 47 -0.19 18.79 -5.01
CA LYS A 47 -1.30 18.14 -4.34
C LYS A 47 -0.97 16.70 -4.01
N GLU A 48 -1.41 16.27 -2.83
CA GLU A 48 -1.26 14.88 -2.40
C GLU A 48 -2.36 14.03 -3.03
N LYS A 49 -1.96 12.90 -3.62
CA LYS A 49 -2.87 11.98 -4.29
C LYS A 49 -2.62 10.54 -3.85
N LEU A 50 -3.65 9.71 -3.99
CA LEU A 50 -3.57 8.28 -3.70
C LEU A 50 -3.87 7.48 -4.96
N LEU A 51 -3.06 6.45 -5.21
CA LEU A 51 -3.25 5.53 -6.33
C LEU A 51 -3.48 4.13 -5.79
N SER A 52 -4.53 3.46 -6.25
CA SER A 52 -4.78 2.07 -5.89
C SER A 52 -3.87 1.15 -6.70
N LEU A 53 -3.18 0.24 -6.02
CA LEU A 53 -2.26 -0.71 -6.66
C LEU A 53 -2.75 -2.15 -6.64
N GLY A 54 -3.91 -2.41 -6.06
CA GLY A 54 -4.51 -3.73 -6.02
C GLY A 54 -4.83 -4.20 -4.60
N ILE A 55 -5.24 -5.45 -4.51
CA ILE A 55 -5.73 -6.05 -3.27
C ILE A 55 -4.81 -7.20 -2.87
N TYR A 56 -4.45 -7.26 -1.59
CA TYR A 56 -3.73 -8.40 -1.03
C TYR A 56 -4.75 -9.52 -0.72
N PRO A 57 -4.47 -10.80 -0.96
CA PRO A 57 -3.20 -11.38 -1.45
C PRO A 57 -3.06 -11.48 -2.97
N ASP A 58 -4.05 -11.06 -3.75
CA ASP A 58 -3.98 -11.11 -5.22
C ASP A 58 -2.73 -10.39 -5.73
N VAL A 59 -2.42 -9.23 -5.13
CA VAL A 59 -1.18 -8.52 -5.36
C VAL A 59 -0.29 -8.73 -4.13
N SER A 60 0.82 -9.43 -4.31
CA SER A 60 1.78 -9.68 -3.24
C SER A 60 2.57 -8.42 -2.90
N LEU A 61 3.31 -8.46 -1.79
CA LEU A 61 4.20 -7.36 -1.41
C LEU A 61 5.22 -7.06 -2.52
N LYS A 62 5.81 -8.11 -3.11
CA LYS A 62 6.75 -7.95 -4.22
C LYS A 62 6.09 -7.26 -5.40
N GLN A 63 4.91 -7.72 -5.80
CA GLN A 63 4.17 -7.12 -6.91
C GLN A 63 3.75 -5.69 -6.62
N ALA A 64 3.34 -5.41 -5.37
CA ALA A 64 2.99 -4.04 -4.98
C ALA A 64 4.18 -3.10 -5.10
N ARG A 65 5.37 -3.55 -4.71
CA ARG A 65 6.60 -2.77 -4.84
C ARG A 65 6.96 -2.52 -6.30
N GLU A 66 6.80 -3.51 -7.16
CA GLU A 66 7.01 -3.36 -8.60
C GLU A 66 6.05 -2.34 -9.21
N ARG A 67 4.77 -2.44 -8.86
CA ARG A 67 3.75 -1.49 -9.31
C ARG A 67 4.01 -0.08 -8.80
N ARG A 68 4.46 0.04 -7.54
CA ARG A 68 4.87 1.33 -6.99
C ARG A 68 6.00 1.95 -7.80
N ASP A 69 7.03 1.17 -8.11
CA ASP A 69 8.19 1.67 -8.83
C ASP A 69 7.81 2.08 -10.26
N ASP A 70 6.96 1.30 -10.93
CA ASP A 70 6.45 1.65 -12.25
C ASP A 70 5.62 2.94 -12.22
N ALA A 71 4.75 3.07 -11.24
CA ALA A 71 3.94 4.27 -11.08
C ALA A 71 4.80 5.50 -10.81
N ARG A 72 5.83 5.38 -9.99
CA ARG A 72 6.74 6.48 -9.69
C ARG A 72 7.51 6.95 -10.92
N LYS A 73 7.86 6.03 -11.82
CA LYS A 73 8.49 6.40 -13.09
C LYS A 73 7.56 7.23 -13.97
N LEU A 74 6.27 6.90 -13.97
CA LEU A 74 5.29 7.65 -14.74
C LEU A 74 5.01 9.03 -14.15
N ILE A 75 5.09 9.16 -12.84
CA ILE A 75 4.84 10.42 -12.13
C ILE A 75 6.03 11.38 -12.24
N ALA A 76 7.22 10.82 -12.29
CA ALA A 76 8.46 11.62 -12.34
C ALA A 76 8.61 12.43 -13.63
#